data_2c8e9110178202957b9b140f4d10c547
#
_entry.id   2c8e9110178202957b9b140f4d10c547
#
_cell.length_a   1.000
_cell.length_b   1.000
_cell.length_c   1.000
_cell.angle_alpha   90.00
_cell.angle_beta   90.00
_cell.angle_gamma   90.00
#
_symmetry.space_group_name_H-M   'P 1'
#
loop_
_entity.id
_entity.type
_entity.pdbx_description
1 polymer ?
#
loop_
_entity_poly.entity_id
_entity_poly.type
_entity_poly.pdbx_seq_one_letter_code
_entity_poly.pdbx_strand_id
1 'polypeptide(L)'
;PFGKKLSKYLSKPCSMDNYKNFLTKLIDRYDGDGENDMPGLAKSITHWEIMNEPELKMFFNGTEGEFVEIFNFSSKVIKASQKNAVIVMAGAAGMFPENKKFWKSVLPKIKNNFDIANVHHIASPEGKCDKELWVDEFSKLLKSLNIDKPIWVTEAMMGKCKVLPTYINAFVNGAELIIDVGADAPGMKM
;
A
#
# COMPACT_ATOMS: atom_id res chain seq x y z
N PRO A 1 -6.04 -14.22 18.86
CA PRO A 1 -5.96 -15.60 18.39
C PRO A 1 -5.52 -15.69 16.92
N PHE A 2 -4.74 -14.72 16.41
CA PHE A 2 -4.10 -14.80 15.10
C PHE A 2 -2.78 -15.57 15.26
N GLY A 3 -2.88 -16.85 15.67
CA GLY A 3 -1.74 -17.66 16.00
C GLY A 3 -1.05 -18.29 14.78
N LYS A 4 -0.11 -19.18 15.05
CA LYS A 4 0.78 -19.89 14.08
C LYS A 4 0.12 -20.43 12.80
N LYS A 5 -1.22 -20.55 12.71
CA LYS A 5 -1.92 -21.01 11.51
C LYS A 5 -1.93 -19.97 10.37
N LEU A 6 -1.88 -18.66 10.66
CA LEU A 6 -1.93 -17.62 9.62
C LEU A 6 -0.59 -17.37 8.96
N SER A 7 0.54 -17.66 9.62
CA SER A 7 1.87 -17.38 9.08
C SER A 7 2.15 -18.06 7.74
N LYS A 8 1.59 -19.24 7.48
CA LYS A 8 1.76 -19.93 6.20
C LYS A 8 0.95 -19.35 5.04
N TYR A 9 -0.03 -18.50 5.31
CA TYR A 9 -0.81 -17.78 4.29
C TYR A 9 -0.27 -16.37 4.00
N LEU A 10 0.79 -15.95 4.70
CA LEU A 10 1.45 -14.66 4.56
C LEU A 10 2.72 -14.75 3.70
N SER A 11 2.81 -15.74 2.84
CA SER A 11 3.95 -16.00 1.99
C SER A 11 3.57 -15.88 0.51
N LYS A 12 4.57 -16.01 -0.35
CA LYS A 12 4.38 -16.07 -1.80
C LYS A 12 3.33 -17.13 -2.19
N PRO A 13 2.46 -16.86 -3.18
CA PRO A 13 1.52 -17.84 -3.70
C PRO A 13 2.21 -19.14 -4.14
N CYS A 14 1.61 -20.28 -3.79
CA CYS A 14 2.14 -21.61 -4.17
C CYS A 14 2.12 -21.84 -5.70
N SER A 15 1.20 -21.18 -6.41
CA SER A 15 1.08 -21.23 -7.87
C SER A 15 0.86 -19.82 -8.39
N MET A 16 1.78 -19.32 -9.18
CA MET A 16 1.67 -18.02 -9.83
C MET A 16 0.60 -18.02 -10.92
N ASP A 17 0.32 -19.16 -11.57
CA ASP A 17 -0.77 -19.27 -12.54
C ASP A 17 -2.14 -19.14 -11.87
N ASN A 18 -2.35 -19.80 -10.73
CA ASN A 18 -3.57 -19.65 -9.96
C ASN A 18 -3.72 -18.23 -9.43
N TYR A 19 -2.62 -17.62 -9.03
CA TYR A 19 -2.62 -16.22 -8.58
C TYR A 19 -2.94 -15.27 -9.73
N LYS A 20 -2.39 -15.50 -10.93
CA LYS A 20 -2.76 -14.77 -12.15
C LYS A 20 -4.27 -14.87 -12.41
N ASN A 21 -4.81 -16.09 -12.41
CA ASN A 21 -6.23 -16.32 -12.63
C ASN A 21 -7.11 -15.60 -11.60
N PHE A 22 -6.69 -15.59 -10.34
CA PHE A 22 -7.34 -14.82 -9.28
C PHE A 22 -7.34 -13.32 -9.57
N LEU A 23 -6.17 -12.74 -9.88
CA LEU A 23 -6.05 -11.31 -10.20
C LEU A 23 -6.88 -10.94 -11.43
N THR A 24 -6.81 -11.71 -12.51
CA THR A 24 -7.60 -11.46 -13.72
C THR A 24 -9.10 -11.41 -13.42
N LYS A 25 -9.61 -12.41 -12.68
CA LYS A 25 -11.03 -12.43 -12.28
C LYS A 25 -11.41 -11.33 -11.31
N LEU A 26 -10.48 -10.93 -10.43
CA LEU A 26 -10.71 -9.81 -9.51
C LEU A 26 -10.84 -8.49 -10.29
N ILE A 27 -9.97 -8.26 -11.26
CA ILE A 27 -10.04 -7.06 -12.10
C ILE A 27 -11.32 -7.06 -12.93
N ASP A 28 -11.57 -8.11 -13.70
CA ASP A 28 -12.76 -8.33 -14.53
C ASP A 28 -14.08 -8.07 -13.75
N ARG A 29 -14.11 -8.40 -12.46
CA ARG A 29 -15.25 -8.17 -11.60
C ARG A 29 -15.50 -6.70 -11.23
N TYR A 30 -14.48 -5.85 -11.28
CA TYR A 30 -14.55 -4.48 -10.75
C TYR A 30 -14.04 -3.41 -11.71
N ASP A 31 -13.70 -3.76 -12.94
CA ASP A 31 -13.16 -2.78 -13.91
C ASP A 31 -14.24 -1.96 -14.62
N GLY A 32 -15.51 -2.36 -14.52
CA GLY A 32 -16.66 -1.58 -14.98
C GLY A 32 -16.77 -1.50 -16.50
N ASP A 33 -16.35 -2.54 -17.21
CA ASP A 33 -16.42 -2.62 -18.67
C ASP A 33 -17.77 -3.17 -19.17
N GLY A 34 -18.63 -3.65 -18.27
CA GLY A 34 -19.96 -4.21 -18.56
C GLY A 34 -19.97 -5.72 -18.71
N GLU A 35 -18.81 -6.40 -18.64
CA GLU A 35 -18.68 -7.85 -18.72
C GLU A 35 -18.28 -8.41 -17.36
N ASN A 36 -18.98 -9.40 -16.84
CA ASN A 36 -18.72 -10.09 -15.56
C ASN A 36 -18.61 -9.17 -14.32
N ASP A 37 -18.98 -7.92 -14.43
CA ASP A 37 -18.97 -6.94 -13.35
C ASP A 37 -19.77 -7.39 -12.13
N MET A 38 -19.39 -6.89 -10.97
CA MET A 38 -20.18 -7.04 -9.75
C MET A 38 -21.58 -6.42 -9.97
N PRO A 39 -22.68 -7.15 -9.71
CA PRO A 39 -24.01 -6.58 -9.81
C PRO A 39 -24.15 -5.31 -8.97
N GLY A 40 -24.57 -4.21 -9.61
CA GLY A 40 -24.72 -2.91 -8.96
C GLY A 40 -23.42 -2.12 -8.80
N LEU A 41 -22.35 -2.47 -9.49
CA LEU A 41 -21.12 -1.69 -9.53
C LEU A 41 -21.42 -0.28 -10.08
N ALA A 42 -21.33 0.72 -9.21
CA ALA A 42 -21.65 2.10 -9.58
C ALA A 42 -20.51 2.81 -10.32
N LYS A 43 -19.29 2.40 -10.09
CA LYS A 43 -18.07 2.97 -10.70
C LYS A 43 -16.99 1.89 -10.79
N SER A 44 -16.21 1.91 -11.88
CA SER A 44 -15.04 1.07 -12.02
C SER A 44 -13.98 1.38 -10.96
N ILE A 45 -13.32 0.33 -10.48
CA ILE A 45 -12.12 0.47 -9.67
C ILE A 45 -10.93 0.55 -10.63
N THR A 46 -10.19 1.64 -10.55
CA THR A 46 -9.02 1.87 -11.41
C THR A 46 -7.70 1.89 -10.62
N HIS A 47 -7.75 2.13 -9.31
CA HIS A 47 -6.57 2.21 -8.44
C HIS A 47 -6.44 0.92 -7.63
N TRP A 48 -5.32 0.23 -7.81
CA TRP A 48 -5.06 -1.09 -7.22
C TRP A 48 -3.81 -1.03 -6.36
N GLU A 49 -3.99 -1.10 -5.06
CA GLU A 49 -2.88 -1.22 -4.11
C GLU A 49 -2.44 -2.68 -3.99
N ILE A 50 -1.15 -2.94 -4.21
CA ILE A 50 -0.60 -4.28 -4.21
C ILE A 50 0.04 -4.59 -2.87
N MET A 51 -0.60 -5.42 -2.08
CA MET A 51 -0.17 -5.85 -0.73
C MET A 51 -0.23 -4.72 0.31
N ASN A 52 -0.05 -5.11 1.57
CA ASN A 52 -0.02 -4.22 2.74
C ASN A 52 1.25 -4.45 3.53
N GLU A 53 2.00 -3.39 3.84
CA GLU A 53 3.13 -3.34 4.77
C GLU A 53 4.06 -4.58 4.72
N PRO A 54 4.62 -4.92 3.55
CA PRO A 54 5.34 -6.19 3.34
C PRO A 54 6.64 -6.31 4.14
N GLU A 55 7.16 -5.22 4.68
CA GLU A 55 8.31 -5.23 5.58
C GLU A 55 7.96 -5.81 6.96
N LEU A 56 6.69 -5.84 7.33
CA LEU A 56 6.22 -6.40 8.60
C LEU A 56 5.90 -7.88 8.45
N LYS A 57 6.56 -8.72 9.25
CA LYS A 57 6.38 -10.18 9.24
C LYS A 57 4.96 -10.65 9.57
N MET A 58 4.15 -9.79 10.16
CA MET A 58 2.74 -10.07 10.41
C MET A 58 1.87 -9.99 9.13
N PHE A 59 2.30 -9.27 8.11
CA PHE A 59 1.61 -9.15 6.83
C PHE A 59 2.28 -9.95 5.73
N PHE A 60 3.62 -10.01 5.72
CA PHE A 60 4.34 -10.83 4.74
C PHE A 60 5.56 -11.51 5.38
N ASN A 61 5.55 -12.84 5.39
CA ASN A 61 6.62 -13.66 5.98
C ASN A 61 7.59 -14.24 4.93
N GLY A 62 7.62 -13.63 3.74
CA GLY A 62 8.56 -13.95 2.67
C GLY A 62 9.85 -13.13 2.74
N THR A 63 10.65 -13.27 1.71
CA THR A 63 11.87 -12.49 1.47
C THR A 63 11.58 -11.23 0.65
N GLU A 64 12.50 -10.25 0.67
CA GLU A 64 12.44 -9.08 -0.22
C GLU A 64 12.33 -9.47 -1.71
N GLY A 65 13.07 -10.52 -2.11
CA GLY A 65 13.05 -11.03 -3.49
C GLY A 65 11.67 -11.58 -3.89
N GLU A 66 11.03 -12.32 -3.01
CA GLU A 66 9.67 -12.84 -3.23
C GLU A 66 8.64 -11.71 -3.29
N PHE A 67 8.76 -10.68 -2.44
CA PHE A 67 7.92 -9.50 -2.54
C PHE A 67 8.08 -8.80 -3.89
N VAL A 68 9.31 -8.55 -4.33
CA VAL A 68 9.60 -7.93 -5.64
C VAL A 68 9.00 -8.75 -6.79
N GLU A 69 9.12 -10.08 -6.73
CA GLU A 69 8.54 -10.98 -7.73
C GLU A 69 7.01 -10.85 -7.77
N ILE A 70 6.34 -10.96 -6.62
CA ILE A 70 4.88 -10.84 -6.50
C ILE A 70 4.42 -9.47 -6.99
N PHE A 71 5.07 -8.41 -6.53
CA PHE A 71 4.70 -7.04 -6.87
C PHE A 71 4.77 -6.79 -8.38
N ASN A 72 5.91 -7.10 -8.99
CA ASN A 72 6.12 -6.91 -10.42
C ASN A 72 5.20 -7.79 -11.26
N PHE A 73 4.93 -9.01 -10.82
CA PHE A 73 3.98 -9.91 -11.47
C PHE A 73 2.57 -9.36 -11.39
N SER A 74 2.10 -8.95 -10.20
CA SER A 74 0.77 -8.40 -9.99
C SER A 74 0.53 -7.15 -10.83
N SER A 75 1.47 -6.20 -10.81
CA SER A 75 1.40 -4.99 -11.64
C SER A 75 1.22 -5.31 -13.13
N LYS A 76 2.00 -6.25 -13.66
CA LYS A 76 1.88 -6.67 -15.07
C LYS A 76 0.53 -7.29 -15.39
N VAL A 77 0.03 -8.17 -14.52
CA VAL A 77 -1.27 -8.82 -14.72
C VAL A 77 -2.39 -7.79 -14.68
N ILE A 78 -2.40 -6.90 -13.68
CA ILE A 78 -3.41 -5.87 -13.52
C ILE A 78 -3.45 -4.94 -14.74
N LYS A 79 -2.29 -4.42 -15.16
CA LYS A 79 -2.21 -3.54 -16.35
C LYS A 79 -2.53 -4.24 -17.67
N ALA A 80 -2.34 -5.55 -17.75
CA ALA A 80 -2.75 -6.33 -18.91
C ALA A 80 -4.27 -6.57 -18.94
N SER A 81 -4.91 -6.71 -17.78
CA SER A 81 -6.35 -6.91 -17.64
C SER A 81 -7.13 -5.60 -17.78
N GLN A 82 -6.60 -4.48 -17.27
CA GLN A 82 -7.25 -3.18 -17.29
C GLN A 82 -6.26 -2.10 -17.73
N LYS A 83 -6.41 -1.57 -18.94
CA LYS A 83 -5.45 -0.62 -19.56
C LYS A 83 -5.28 0.69 -18.80
N ASN A 84 -6.34 1.18 -18.17
CA ASN A 84 -6.35 2.41 -17.38
C ASN A 84 -6.06 2.16 -15.88
N ALA A 85 -5.62 0.97 -15.50
CA ALA A 85 -5.26 0.67 -14.12
C ALA A 85 -4.10 1.54 -13.65
N VAL A 86 -4.24 2.07 -12.44
CA VAL A 86 -3.22 2.81 -11.71
C VAL A 86 -2.73 1.93 -10.57
N ILE A 87 -1.45 1.66 -10.55
CA ILE A 87 -0.84 0.81 -9.52
C ILE A 87 -0.37 1.67 -8.35
N VAL A 88 -0.95 1.44 -7.20
CA VAL A 88 -0.51 2.02 -5.93
C VAL A 88 0.47 1.03 -5.29
N MET A 89 1.63 1.53 -4.88
CA MET A 89 2.62 0.75 -4.15
C MET A 89 2.03 0.24 -2.84
N ALA A 90 2.47 -0.93 -2.38
CA ALA A 90 2.16 -1.38 -1.02
C ALA A 90 2.51 -0.28 -0.01
N GLY A 91 1.60 0.02 0.90
CA GLY A 91 1.84 1.02 1.93
C GLY A 91 3.05 0.64 2.81
N ALA A 92 4.01 1.54 2.91
CA ALA A 92 5.12 1.35 3.84
C ALA A 92 4.66 1.65 5.27
N ALA A 93 4.90 0.75 6.23
CA ALA A 93 4.48 0.88 7.64
C ALA A 93 5.23 1.99 8.40
N GLY A 94 5.53 3.09 7.73
CA GLY A 94 6.32 4.21 8.25
C GLY A 94 7.80 4.12 7.90
N MET A 95 8.57 5.15 8.31
CA MET A 95 9.96 5.32 7.92
C MET A 95 10.95 5.07 9.08
N PHE A 96 10.67 4.07 9.91
CA PHE A 96 11.60 3.56 10.90
C PHE A 96 12.88 3.01 10.23
N PRO A 97 14.02 2.96 10.92
CA PRO A 97 15.30 2.53 10.34
C PRO A 97 15.23 1.18 9.60
N GLU A 98 14.54 0.20 10.18
CA GLU A 98 14.37 -1.14 9.60
C GLU A 98 13.53 -1.09 8.33
N ASN A 99 12.40 -0.35 8.35
CA ASN A 99 11.51 -0.19 7.21
C ASN A 99 12.23 0.54 6.07
N LYS A 100 12.99 1.61 6.38
CA LYS A 100 13.82 2.30 5.39
C LYS A 100 14.82 1.37 4.72
N LYS A 101 15.45 0.47 5.48
CA LYS A 101 16.40 -0.52 4.93
C LYS A 101 15.72 -1.42 3.91
N PHE A 102 14.55 -1.96 4.24
CA PHE A 102 13.73 -2.77 3.34
C PHE A 102 13.39 -1.99 2.06
N TRP A 103 12.78 -0.82 2.21
CA TRP A 103 12.32 -0.02 1.08
C TRP A 103 13.47 0.50 0.20
N LYS A 104 14.61 0.85 0.78
CA LYS A 104 15.82 1.21 0.04
C LYS A 104 16.32 0.07 -0.85
N SER A 105 16.18 -1.18 -0.40
CA SER A 105 16.55 -2.37 -1.19
C SER A 105 15.54 -2.69 -2.30
N VAL A 106 14.26 -2.51 -2.03
CA VAL A 106 13.14 -2.97 -2.88
C VAL A 106 12.76 -1.95 -3.95
N LEU A 107 12.64 -0.66 -3.58
CA LEU A 107 12.16 0.41 -4.47
C LEU A 107 12.86 0.46 -5.83
N PRO A 108 14.19 0.35 -5.94
CA PRO A 108 14.88 0.35 -7.23
C PRO A 108 14.44 -0.77 -8.18
N LYS A 109 13.94 -1.89 -7.62
CA LYS A 109 13.55 -3.10 -8.37
C LYS A 109 12.08 -3.06 -8.81
N ILE A 110 11.26 -2.21 -8.18
CA ILE A 110 9.82 -2.10 -8.48
C ILE A 110 9.42 -0.74 -9.07
N LYS A 111 10.29 0.27 -9.08
CA LYS A 111 9.97 1.67 -9.41
C LYS A 111 9.27 1.89 -10.76
N ASN A 112 9.47 0.99 -11.71
CA ASN A 112 8.84 1.07 -13.03
C ASN A 112 7.47 0.36 -13.08
N ASN A 113 7.05 -0.26 -12.00
CA ASN A 113 5.85 -1.09 -11.93
C ASN A 113 4.79 -0.55 -10.96
N PHE A 114 4.93 0.68 -10.47
CA PHE A 114 3.88 1.42 -9.79
C PHE A 114 3.78 2.85 -10.30
N ASP A 115 2.63 3.45 -10.15
CA ASP A 115 2.32 4.81 -10.58
C ASP A 115 2.31 5.77 -9.38
N ILE A 116 1.92 5.29 -8.20
CA ILE A 116 1.77 6.07 -6.97
C ILE A 116 2.58 5.40 -5.86
N ALA A 117 3.45 6.16 -5.21
CA ALA A 117 4.15 5.74 -4.00
C ALA A 117 3.23 5.87 -2.78
N ASN A 118 3.38 4.98 -1.80
CA ASN A 118 2.46 4.92 -0.67
C ASN A 118 3.18 4.69 0.66
N VAL A 119 2.76 5.42 1.68
CA VAL A 119 3.27 5.29 3.04
C VAL A 119 2.10 5.31 4.03
N HIS A 120 2.17 4.51 5.07
CA HIS A 120 1.20 4.46 6.14
C HIS A 120 1.70 5.20 7.39
N HIS A 121 0.76 5.64 8.19
CA HIS A 121 1.03 6.18 9.51
C HIS A 121 -0.05 5.71 10.50
N ILE A 122 0.30 4.75 11.32
CA ILE A 122 -0.52 4.32 12.43
C ILE A 122 0.08 4.88 13.72
N ALA A 123 -0.61 5.86 14.33
CA ALA A 123 -0.16 6.44 15.58
C ALA A 123 -0.03 5.38 16.67
N SER A 124 1.07 5.43 17.43
CA SER A 124 1.23 4.54 18.57
C SER A 124 0.17 4.87 19.65
N PRO A 125 -0.23 3.90 20.48
CA PRO A 125 -1.11 4.13 21.62
C PRO A 125 -0.60 5.23 22.58
N GLU A 126 0.72 5.46 22.59
CA GLU A 126 1.38 6.48 23.40
C GLU A 126 1.23 7.91 22.85
N GLY A 127 0.57 8.06 21.70
CA GLY A 127 0.26 9.38 21.12
C GLY A 127 1.47 10.12 20.56
N LYS A 128 2.53 9.41 20.20
CA LYS A 128 3.61 10.00 19.41
C LYS A 128 3.12 10.23 17.99
N CYS A 129 3.08 11.48 17.61
CA CYS A 129 2.61 11.90 16.30
C CYS A 129 3.81 12.34 15.48
N ASP A 130 4.00 11.69 14.35
CA ASP A 130 4.94 12.19 13.35
C ASP A 130 4.28 13.35 12.62
N LYS A 131 4.99 14.45 12.54
CA LYS A 131 4.45 15.73 12.11
C LYS A 131 3.90 15.71 10.68
N GLU A 132 4.43 14.85 9.83
CA GLU A 132 4.19 14.81 8.39
C GLU A 132 3.64 13.47 7.91
N LEU A 133 3.14 12.60 8.78
CA LEU A 133 2.72 11.23 8.44
C LEU A 133 3.81 10.44 7.69
N TRP A 134 5.08 10.60 8.06
CA TRP A 134 6.24 10.04 7.38
C TRP A 134 6.50 10.55 5.96
N VAL A 135 5.67 11.46 5.43
CA VAL A 135 5.74 11.91 4.03
C VAL A 135 7.06 12.58 3.72
N ASP A 136 7.57 13.46 4.61
CA ASP A 136 8.87 14.13 4.41
C ASP A 136 10.02 13.13 4.27
N GLU A 137 10.10 12.17 5.21
CA GLU A 137 11.16 11.16 5.18
C GLU A 137 11.04 10.20 4.00
N PHE A 138 9.81 9.83 3.62
CA PHE A 138 9.56 8.98 2.46
C PHE A 138 9.88 9.71 1.16
N SER A 139 9.48 10.98 1.02
CA SER A 139 9.85 11.83 -0.12
C SER A 139 11.37 11.94 -0.28
N LYS A 140 12.12 12.15 0.82
CA LYS A 140 13.59 12.15 0.80
C LYS A 140 14.16 10.81 0.32
N LEU A 141 13.59 9.70 0.77
CA LEU A 141 14.00 8.36 0.32
C LEU A 141 13.76 8.20 -1.19
N LEU A 142 12.56 8.51 -1.68
CA LEU A 142 12.23 8.41 -3.11
C LEU A 142 13.18 9.25 -3.96
N LYS A 143 13.41 10.51 -3.59
CA LYS A 143 14.35 11.41 -4.28
C LYS A 143 15.77 10.86 -4.31
N SER A 144 16.23 10.25 -3.21
CA SER A 144 17.57 9.63 -3.14
C SER A 144 17.75 8.44 -4.09
N LEU A 145 16.64 7.84 -4.55
CA LEU A 145 16.59 6.71 -5.48
C LEU A 145 16.20 7.12 -6.91
N ASN A 146 16.11 8.43 -7.18
CA ASN A 146 15.61 8.97 -8.44
C ASN A 146 14.22 8.42 -8.82
N ILE A 147 13.30 8.46 -7.84
CA ILE A 147 11.89 8.10 -8.01
C ILE A 147 11.06 9.36 -7.84
N ASP A 148 10.44 9.79 -8.93
CA ASP A 148 9.53 10.94 -8.99
C ASP A 148 8.11 10.40 -9.24
N LYS A 149 7.36 10.22 -8.16
CA LYS A 149 6.01 9.68 -8.16
C LYS A 149 5.16 10.43 -7.13
N PRO A 150 3.85 10.62 -7.40
CA PRO A 150 2.93 11.13 -6.39
C PRO A 150 2.95 10.25 -5.14
N ILE A 151 2.73 10.85 -3.98
CA ILE A 151 2.72 10.16 -2.69
C ILE A 151 1.30 10.16 -2.13
N TRP A 152 0.79 8.98 -1.82
CA TRP A 152 -0.44 8.79 -1.06
C TRP A 152 -0.14 8.27 0.34
N VAL A 153 -1.05 8.55 1.26
CA VAL A 153 -1.11 7.96 2.60
C VAL A 153 -2.45 7.21 2.67
N THR A 154 -2.45 5.92 2.35
CA THR A 154 -3.70 5.15 2.27
C THR A 154 -4.19 4.61 3.61
N GLU A 155 -3.33 4.66 4.65
CA GLU A 155 -3.72 4.42 6.03
C GLU A 155 -3.11 5.48 6.94
N ALA A 156 -3.94 6.40 7.44
CA ALA A 156 -3.58 7.34 8.47
C ALA A 156 -4.48 7.15 9.70
N MET A 157 -3.88 6.78 10.85
CA MET A 157 -4.55 6.73 12.14
C MET A 157 -3.88 7.70 13.08
N MET A 158 -4.56 8.79 13.40
CA MET A 158 -3.96 9.92 14.13
C MET A 158 -4.02 9.77 15.66
N GLY A 159 -4.87 8.90 16.19
CA GLY A 159 -5.05 8.74 17.64
C GLY A 159 -5.37 10.08 18.31
N LYS A 160 -4.53 10.49 19.27
CA LYS A 160 -4.65 11.78 19.98
C LYS A 160 -3.95 12.95 19.29
N CYS A 161 -3.43 12.76 18.09
CA CYS A 161 -2.69 13.76 17.35
C CYS A 161 -3.59 14.92 16.89
N LYS A 162 -2.98 16.08 16.68
CA LYS A 162 -3.66 17.21 16.06
C LYS A 162 -3.80 16.95 14.56
N VAL A 163 -4.96 16.42 14.15
CA VAL A 163 -5.24 16.00 12.78
C VAL A 163 -4.91 17.08 11.76
N LEU A 164 -5.50 18.26 11.88
CA LEU A 164 -5.38 19.32 10.88
C LEU A 164 -3.92 19.78 10.63
N PRO A 165 -3.12 20.15 11.65
CA PRO A 165 -1.72 20.53 11.43
C PRO A 165 -0.89 19.42 10.80
N THR A 166 -1.15 18.16 11.16
CA THR A 166 -0.40 17.00 10.64
C THR A 166 -0.72 16.76 9.16
N TYR A 167 -1.99 16.89 8.77
CA TYR A 167 -2.39 16.77 7.37
C TYR A 167 -1.84 17.91 6.51
N ILE A 168 -1.90 19.16 7.01
CA ILE A 168 -1.30 20.30 6.30
C ILE A 168 0.20 20.05 6.07
N ASN A 169 0.92 19.59 7.11
CA ASN A 169 2.34 19.27 6.97
C ASN A 169 2.59 18.15 5.97
N ALA A 170 1.76 17.10 5.95
CA ALA A 170 1.88 16.01 4.98
C ALA A 170 1.70 16.53 3.54
N PHE A 171 0.67 17.34 3.27
CA PHE A 171 0.44 17.94 1.95
C PHE A 171 1.56 18.89 1.54
N VAL A 172 2.07 19.71 2.46
CA VAL A 172 3.22 20.61 2.19
C VAL A 172 4.48 19.80 1.82
N ASN A 173 4.65 18.59 2.37
CA ASN A 173 5.76 17.71 2.07
C ASN A 173 5.53 16.77 0.86
N GLY A 174 4.41 16.92 0.16
CA GLY A 174 4.17 16.28 -1.14
C GLY A 174 3.17 15.13 -1.14
N ALA A 175 2.38 14.93 -0.07
CA ALA A 175 1.24 14.03 -0.14
C ALA A 175 0.16 14.61 -1.06
N GLU A 176 -0.44 13.77 -1.91
CA GLU A 176 -1.58 14.16 -2.76
C GLU A 176 -2.91 13.63 -2.24
N LEU A 177 -2.88 12.55 -1.47
CA LEU A 177 -4.06 11.93 -0.87
C LEU A 177 -3.72 11.44 0.54
N ILE A 178 -4.66 11.61 1.47
CA ILE A 178 -4.62 11.02 2.81
C ILE A 178 -5.97 10.35 3.05
N ILE A 179 -5.95 9.06 3.39
CA ILE A 179 -7.12 8.30 3.83
C ILE A 179 -6.98 8.09 5.34
N ASP A 180 -7.83 8.79 6.09
CA ASP A 180 -7.92 8.60 7.55
C ASP A 180 -8.76 7.37 7.84
N VAL A 181 -8.14 6.35 8.42
CA VAL A 181 -8.82 5.12 8.89
C VAL A 181 -9.28 5.23 10.34
N GLY A 182 -9.20 6.37 10.88
CA GLY A 182 -9.49 7.03 12.12
C GLY A 182 -10.18 6.35 13.26
N ALA A 183 -10.05 7.02 14.41
CA ALA A 183 -10.60 6.65 15.71
C ALA A 183 -12.15 6.60 15.79
N ASP A 184 -12.85 7.08 14.78
CA ASP A 184 -14.32 7.16 14.74
C ASP A 184 -14.97 6.06 13.89
N ALA A 185 -14.23 5.06 13.41
CA ALA A 185 -14.82 3.91 12.73
C ALA A 185 -15.72 3.14 13.71
N PRO A 186 -17.01 2.92 13.38
CA PRO A 186 -17.92 2.23 14.28
C PRO A 186 -17.37 0.83 14.61
N GLY A 187 -16.98 0.62 15.87
CA GLY A 187 -16.45 -0.64 16.38
C GLY A 187 -15.02 -0.58 16.92
N MET A 188 -14.24 0.46 16.67
CA MET A 188 -12.97 0.71 17.35
C MET A 188 -13.21 1.53 18.61
N LYS A 189 -13.66 0.89 19.67
CA LYS A 189 -13.44 1.41 21.03
C LYS A 189 -12.03 0.94 21.45
N MET A 190 -11.10 1.89 21.52
CA MET A 190 -9.85 1.72 22.25
C MET A 190 -10.10 1.75 23.76
#